data_da59f1886450a80006674a63ce53985f
#
_entry.id   da59f1886450a80006674a63ce53985f
#
_cell.length_a   1.000
_cell.length_b   1.000
_cell.length_c   1.000
_cell.angle_alpha   90.00
_cell.angle_beta   90.00
_cell.angle_gamma   90.00
#
_symmetry.space_group_name_H-M   'P 1'
#
loop_
_entity.id
_entity.type
_entity.pdbx_description
1 polymer ?
#
loop_
_entity_poly.entity_id
_entity_poly.type
_entity_poly.pdbx_seq_one_letter_code
_entity_poly.pdbx_strand_id
1 'polypeptide(L)'
;PKAEEDPRPLKEEIDFILGTAGLYMNPAPTYKDILSVFAGQRPLAAPKKEGKNTKEISRSHKIIVSDNGLVTITGGKWTSYRLMAEDTVDKAIEVAKLPARKCVTKKLHIHGYRKNPDLSDHMYVYGSDEPKILELIKQQPELGEKLSPKYGYTYAEVLWAVREEMAMTVEDVLSRRVRLLFVD
;
A
#
# COMPACT_ATOMS: atom_id res chain seq x y z
N PRO A 1 -19.39 9.38 7.02
CA PRO A 1 -18.84 10.43 6.15
C PRO A 1 -19.14 10.12 4.70
N LYS A 2 -19.25 11.15 3.87
CA LYS A 2 -19.40 11.01 2.42
C LYS A 2 -18.07 10.55 1.83
N ALA A 3 -18.10 9.74 0.77
CA ALA A 3 -16.87 9.36 0.06
C ALA A 3 -16.31 10.59 -0.66
N GLU A 4 -15.01 10.82 -0.51
CA GLU A 4 -14.28 11.93 -1.11
C GLU A 4 -13.10 11.38 -1.91
N GLU A 5 -12.77 11.97 -3.06
CA GLU A 5 -11.64 11.58 -3.90
C GLU A 5 -10.30 11.99 -3.26
N ASP A 6 -10.27 13.17 -2.62
CA ASP A 6 -9.10 13.73 -1.94
C ASP A 6 -9.48 14.13 -0.50
N PRO A 7 -9.62 13.16 0.43
CA PRO A 7 -9.97 13.47 1.80
C PRO A 7 -8.84 14.24 2.49
N ARG A 8 -9.21 15.27 3.24
CA ARG A 8 -8.27 16.07 4.02
C ARG A 8 -8.21 15.59 5.48
N PRO A 9 -7.02 15.57 6.10
CA PRO A 9 -6.89 15.24 7.50
C PRO A 9 -7.57 16.31 8.38
N LEU A 10 -8.27 15.86 9.42
CA LEU A 10 -8.87 16.75 10.40
C LEU A 10 -7.82 17.25 11.39
N LYS A 11 -8.05 18.45 11.93
CA LYS A 11 -7.14 19.03 12.93
C LYS A 11 -7.00 18.12 14.15
N GLU A 12 -8.09 17.55 14.60
CA GLU A 12 -8.15 16.63 15.75
C GLU A 12 -7.34 15.35 15.52
N GLU A 13 -7.23 14.88 14.28
CA GLU A 13 -6.42 13.72 13.91
C GLU A 13 -4.93 14.06 13.96
N ILE A 14 -4.54 15.25 13.50
CA ILE A 14 -3.16 15.75 13.60
C ILE A 14 -2.78 15.94 15.07
N ASP A 15 -3.62 16.60 15.86
CA ASP A 15 -3.41 16.81 17.30
C ASP A 15 -3.24 15.47 18.03
N PHE A 16 -4.05 14.47 17.71
CA PHE A 16 -3.95 13.12 18.27
C PHE A 16 -2.62 12.45 17.93
N ILE A 17 -2.16 12.55 16.68
CA ILE A 17 -0.88 11.96 16.23
C ILE A 17 0.29 12.63 16.94
N LEU A 18 0.35 13.97 16.94
CA LEU A 18 1.41 14.72 17.61
C LEU A 18 1.44 14.45 19.11
N GLY A 19 0.28 14.47 19.77
CA GLY A 19 0.16 14.17 21.20
C GLY A 19 0.61 12.75 21.53
N THR A 20 0.23 11.76 20.71
CA THR A 20 0.64 10.37 20.92
C THR A 20 2.15 10.19 20.68
N ALA A 21 2.71 10.77 19.61
CA ALA A 21 4.14 10.70 19.33
C ALA A 21 4.96 11.40 20.43
N GLY A 22 4.46 12.51 20.97
CA GLY A 22 5.11 13.24 22.06
C GLY A 22 5.26 12.46 23.36
N LEU A 23 4.50 11.37 23.56
CA LEU A 23 4.69 10.46 24.69
C LEU A 23 5.96 9.60 24.57
N TYR A 24 6.50 9.45 23.37
CA TYR A 24 7.61 8.53 23.07
C TYR A 24 8.84 9.23 22.49
N MET A 25 8.73 10.51 22.10
CA MET A 25 9.81 11.26 21.45
C MET A 25 10.29 12.42 22.33
N ASN A 26 11.60 12.68 22.33
CA ASN A 26 12.21 13.81 23.01
C ASN A 26 13.24 14.48 22.08
N PRO A 27 13.03 15.75 21.66
CA PRO A 27 11.86 16.58 21.96
C PRO A 27 10.55 16.05 21.34
N ALA A 28 9.42 16.40 21.95
CA ALA A 28 8.11 16.07 21.40
C ALA A 28 7.88 16.83 20.07
N PRO A 29 7.33 16.17 19.04
CA PRO A 29 7.07 16.83 17.76
C PRO A 29 5.94 17.86 17.88
N THR A 30 6.03 18.90 17.06
CA THR A 30 5.10 20.01 17.00
C THR A 30 4.58 20.19 15.57
N TYR A 31 3.61 21.08 15.35
CA TYR A 31 3.14 21.44 14.02
C TYR A 31 4.26 21.93 13.07
N LYS A 32 5.35 22.50 13.61
CA LYS A 32 6.49 22.98 12.81
C LYS A 32 7.33 21.85 12.22
N ASP A 33 7.22 20.68 12.80
CA ASP A 33 7.98 19.50 12.38
C ASP A 33 7.23 18.69 11.30
N ILE A 34 6.01 19.10 10.94
CA ILE A 34 5.20 18.46 9.89
C ILE A 34 5.73 18.89 8.53
N LEU A 35 6.23 17.95 7.74
CA LEU A 35 6.67 18.18 6.36
C LEU A 35 5.50 18.07 5.38
N SER A 36 4.62 17.07 5.58
CA SER A 36 3.43 16.86 4.76
C SER A 36 2.34 16.16 5.54
N VAL A 37 1.11 16.26 5.06
CA VAL A 37 -0.04 15.53 5.61
C VAL A 37 -0.84 14.89 4.47
N PHE A 38 -1.36 13.70 4.71
CA PHE A 38 -2.31 13.04 3.81
C PHE A 38 -3.35 12.27 4.62
N ALA A 39 -4.51 12.06 4.04
CA ALA A 39 -5.58 11.25 4.62
C ALA A 39 -6.08 10.22 3.61
N GLY A 40 -6.75 9.19 4.10
CA GLY A 40 -7.39 8.19 3.28
C GLY A 40 -8.65 7.67 3.95
N GLN A 41 -9.68 7.40 3.16
CA GLN A 41 -10.90 6.77 3.63
C GLN A 41 -10.79 5.25 3.50
N ARG A 42 -11.17 4.54 4.54
CA ARG A 42 -11.16 3.08 4.55
C ARG A 42 -12.57 2.55 4.32
N PRO A 43 -12.80 1.68 3.32
CA PRO A 43 -14.07 0.99 3.19
C PRO A 43 -14.22 -0.01 4.34
N LEU A 44 -15.27 0.15 5.14
CA LEU A 44 -15.61 -0.76 6.22
C LEU A 44 -16.86 -1.55 5.84
N ALA A 45 -16.90 -2.84 6.20
CA ALA A 45 -18.10 -3.65 6.03
C ALA A 45 -19.19 -3.15 6.98
N ALA A 46 -20.30 -2.71 6.45
CA ALA A 46 -21.44 -2.24 7.25
C ALA A 46 -21.90 -3.30 8.26
N PRO A 47 -22.17 -2.93 9.52
CA PRO A 47 -22.71 -3.83 10.51
C PRO A 47 -24.16 -4.23 10.14
N LYS A 48 -24.56 -5.44 10.51
CA LYS A 48 -25.96 -5.90 10.30
C LYS A 48 -26.99 -5.13 11.14
N LYS A 49 -26.57 -4.37 12.17
CA LYS A 49 -27.44 -3.55 13.02
C LYS A 49 -27.02 -2.09 12.93
N GLU A 50 -27.98 -1.22 12.65
CA GLU A 50 -27.82 0.24 12.71
C GLU A 50 -27.49 0.68 14.15
N GLY A 51 -26.61 1.66 14.31
CA GLY A 51 -26.31 2.32 15.58
C GLY A 51 -24.96 2.04 16.22
N LYS A 52 -24.07 1.25 15.59
CA LYS A 52 -22.68 1.11 16.09
C LYS A 52 -21.77 2.23 15.56
N ASN A 53 -21.01 2.85 16.48
CA ASN A 53 -19.94 3.77 16.14
C ASN A 53 -18.95 3.10 15.18
N THR A 54 -18.42 3.85 14.21
CA THR A 54 -17.40 3.38 13.25
C THR A 54 -16.18 2.73 13.91
N LYS A 55 -15.86 3.09 15.16
CA LYS A 55 -14.79 2.48 15.95
C LYS A 55 -15.05 1.02 16.33
N GLU A 56 -16.30 0.59 16.38
CA GLU A 56 -16.73 -0.77 16.76
C GLU A 56 -16.96 -1.69 15.54
N ILE A 57 -16.86 -1.16 14.32
CA ILE A 57 -17.03 -1.96 13.10
C ILE A 57 -15.84 -2.91 12.96
N SER A 58 -16.15 -4.20 12.81
CA SER A 58 -15.13 -5.24 12.61
C SER A 58 -14.24 -4.90 11.41
N ARG A 59 -12.93 -4.99 11.62
CA ARG A 59 -11.91 -4.86 10.57
C ARG A 59 -11.60 -6.18 9.87
N SER A 60 -12.37 -7.24 10.16
CA SER A 60 -12.30 -8.51 9.44
C SER A 60 -12.95 -8.37 8.07
N HIS A 61 -12.46 -9.15 7.11
CA HIS A 61 -13.14 -9.27 5.83
C HIS A 61 -14.44 -10.06 5.98
N LYS A 62 -15.35 -9.84 5.03
CA LYS A 62 -16.64 -10.51 4.97
C LYS A 62 -16.90 -10.99 3.55
N ILE A 63 -17.25 -12.26 3.42
CA ILE A 63 -17.63 -12.85 2.15
C ILE A 63 -19.15 -12.96 2.11
N ILE A 64 -19.75 -12.50 1.04
CA ILE A 64 -21.19 -12.49 0.79
C ILE A 64 -21.43 -13.24 -0.51
N VAL A 65 -22.39 -14.17 -0.49
CA VAL A 65 -22.85 -14.86 -1.69
C VAL A 65 -24.28 -14.41 -1.94
N SER A 66 -24.55 -13.90 -3.13
CA SER A 66 -25.88 -13.51 -3.57
C SER A 66 -26.65 -14.69 -4.18
N ASP A 67 -27.94 -14.56 -4.33
CA ASP A 67 -28.82 -15.63 -4.84
C ASP A 67 -28.43 -16.11 -6.25
N ASN A 68 -27.85 -15.25 -7.06
CA ASN A 68 -27.35 -15.58 -8.40
C ASN A 68 -25.92 -16.19 -8.38
N GLY A 69 -25.36 -16.48 -7.21
CA GLY A 69 -24.03 -17.11 -7.05
C GLY A 69 -22.86 -16.14 -7.12
N LEU A 70 -23.05 -14.81 -7.17
CA LEU A 70 -21.95 -13.85 -7.10
C LEU A 70 -21.30 -13.89 -5.71
N VAL A 71 -19.99 -14.14 -5.67
CA VAL A 71 -19.18 -14.09 -4.46
C VAL A 71 -18.52 -12.73 -4.34
N THR A 72 -18.83 -12.00 -3.29
CA THR A 72 -18.31 -10.65 -3.02
C THR A 72 -17.52 -10.66 -1.71
N ILE A 73 -16.32 -10.06 -1.73
CA ILE A 73 -15.55 -9.80 -0.51
C ILE A 73 -15.51 -8.30 -0.23
N THR A 74 -15.62 -7.93 1.05
CA THR A 74 -15.55 -6.54 1.51
C THR A 74 -14.89 -6.45 2.88
N GLY A 75 -14.37 -5.25 3.23
CA GLY A 75 -13.63 -5.03 4.47
C GLY A 75 -12.23 -5.62 4.46
N GLY A 76 -11.74 -6.00 5.65
CA GLY A 76 -10.40 -6.57 5.83
C GLY A 76 -9.29 -5.52 5.91
N LYS A 77 -8.06 -5.98 5.80
CA LYS A 77 -6.84 -5.16 5.86
C LYS A 77 -5.88 -5.59 4.76
N TRP A 78 -5.07 -4.63 4.28
CA TRP A 78 -4.02 -4.95 3.32
C TRP A 78 -3.08 -6.07 3.81
N THR A 79 -2.74 -6.08 5.09
CA THR A 79 -1.86 -7.11 5.68
C THR A 79 -2.44 -8.52 5.69
N SER A 80 -3.74 -8.68 5.48
CA SER A 80 -4.41 -9.99 5.40
C SER A 80 -4.86 -10.38 4.00
N TYR A 81 -4.43 -9.64 2.95
CA TYR A 81 -4.93 -9.82 1.57
C TYR A 81 -4.79 -11.26 1.06
N ARG A 82 -3.70 -11.96 1.39
CA ARG A 82 -3.51 -13.36 0.99
C ARG A 82 -4.60 -14.28 1.56
N LEU A 83 -4.89 -14.14 2.88
CA LEU A 83 -5.94 -14.92 3.52
C LEU A 83 -7.31 -14.55 2.96
N MET A 84 -7.56 -13.26 2.72
CA MET A 84 -8.79 -12.80 2.08
C MET A 84 -9.00 -13.46 0.71
N ALA A 85 -7.93 -13.56 -0.08
CA ALA A 85 -7.98 -14.24 -1.38
C ALA A 85 -8.22 -15.75 -1.23
N GLU A 86 -7.53 -16.43 -0.30
CA GLU A 86 -7.73 -17.85 0.00
C GLU A 86 -9.20 -18.14 0.37
N ASP A 87 -9.75 -17.42 1.35
CA ASP A 87 -11.12 -17.62 1.82
C ASP A 87 -12.16 -17.33 0.71
N THR A 88 -11.89 -16.31 -0.14
CA THR A 88 -12.78 -15.96 -1.25
C THR A 88 -12.77 -17.02 -2.35
N VAL A 89 -11.60 -17.52 -2.72
CA VAL A 89 -11.45 -18.60 -3.72
C VAL A 89 -12.08 -19.89 -3.21
N ASP A 90 -11.85 -20.25 -1.95
CA ASP A 90 -12.46 -21.44 -1.35
C ASP A 90 -13.99 -21.34 -1.36
N LYS A 91 -14.56 -20.16 -1.04
CA LYS A 91 -16.00 -19.92 -1.13
C LYS A 91 -16.51 -20.00 -2.58
N ALA A 92 -15.75 -19.46 -3.54
CA ALA A 92 -16.14 -19.55 -4.96
C ALA A 92 -16.11 -20.99 -5.47
N ILE A 93 -15.13 -21.81 -5.05
CA ILE A 93 -15.07 -23.26 -5.36
C ILE A 93 -16.31 -23.96 -4.81
N GLU A 94 -16.70 -23.70 -3.56
CA GLU A 94 -17.90 -24.24 -2.94
C GLU A 94 -19.18 -23.91 -3.72
N VAL A 95 -19.37 -22.62 -4.03
CA VAL A 95 -20.55 -22.11 -4.74
C VAL A 95 -20.65 -22.68 -6.16
N ALA A 96 -19.52 -22.75 -6.87
CA ALA A 96 -19.46 -23.27 -8.24
C ALA A 96 -19.34 -24.81 -8.30
N LYS A 97 -19.29 -25.50 -7.14
CA LYS A 97 -19.12 -26.97 -7.04
C LYS A 97 -17.89 -27.48 -7.80
N LEU A 98 -16.81 -26.72 -7.78
CA LEU A 98 -15.55 -27.10 -8.43
C LEU A 98 -14.76 -28.09 -7.55
N PRO A 99 -13.85 -28.89 -8.14
CA PRO A 99 -12.98 -29.75 -7.36
C PRO A 99 -12.13 -28.94 -6.38
N ALA A 100 -12.23 -29.24 -5.09
CA ALA A 100 -11.45 -28.57 -4.05
C ALA A 100 -9.95 -28.83 -4.22
N ARG A 101 -9.15 -27.76 -4.07
CA ARG A 101 -7.67 -27.81 -4.14
C ARG A 101 -7.10 -27.06 -2.96
N LYS A 102 -6.02 -27.59 -2.38
CA LYS A 102 -5.33 -26.94 -1.27
C LYS A 102 -4.65 -25.65 -1.75
N CYS A 103 -4.82 -24.56 -1.01
CA CYS A 103 -4.13 -23.30 -1.27
C CYS A 103 -2.62 -23.46 -1.13
N VAL A 104 -1.87 -22.96 -2.12
CA VAL A 104 -0.39 -23.01 -2.18
C VAL A 104 0.26 -21.67 -1.87
N THR A 105 -0.52 -20.58 -1.72
CA THR A 105 -0.01 -19.22 -1.65
C THR A 105 0.75 -18.86 -0.38
N LYS A 106 0.67 -19.68 0.68
CA LYS A 106 1.39 -19.44 1.95
C LYS A 106 2.92 -19.39 1.79
N LYS A 107 3.46 -20.13 0.83
CA LYS A 107 4.90 -20.24 0.56
C LYS A 107 5.28 -19.80 -0.85
N LEU A 108 4.33 -19.24 -1.58
CA LEU A 108 4.58 -18.74 -2.93
C LEU A 108 5.38 -17.45 -2.84
N HIS A 109 6.55 -17.43 -3.48
CA HIS A 109 7.29 -16.20 -3.69
C HIS A 109 6.60 -15.41 -4.81
N ILE A 110 6.09 -14.23 -4.48
CA ILE A 110 5.51 -13.33 -5.47
C ILE A 110 6.60 -12.57 -6.23
N HIS A 111 6.23 -11.91 -7.33
CA HIS A 111 7.13 -11.03 -8.05
C HIS A 111 7.76 -9.99 -7.11
N GLY A 112 9.01 -9.66 -7.31
CA GLY A 112 9.77 -8.76 -6.44
C GLY A 112 10.39 -9.44 -5.21
N TYR A 113 10.08 -10.72 -4.93
CA TYR A 113 10.69 -11.40 -3.80
C TYR A 113 12.22 -11.45 -3.91
N ARG A 114 12.90 -11.04 -2.85
CA ARG A 114 14.35 -11.17 -2.66
C ARG A 114 14.64 -11.71 -1.26
N LYS A 115 15.48 -12.72 -1.18
CA LYS A 115 15.93 -13.25 0.10
C LYS A 115 16.97 -12.31 0.71
N ASN A 116 16.76 -11.88 1.97
CA ASN A 116 17.69 -11.02 2.72
C ASN A 116 18.02 -9.69 1.97
N PRO A 117 17.02 -8.83 1.68
CA PRO A 117 17.30 -7.55 1.06
C PRO A 117 18.12 -6.66 1.99
N ASP A 118 19.02 -5.85 1.43
CA ASP A 118 19.72 -4.80 2.18
C ASP A 118 18.76 -3.62 2.40
N LEU A 119 18.25 -3.50 3.62
CA LEU A 119 17.31 -2.44 3.98
C LEU A 119 17.95 -1.06 4.13
N SER A 120 19.29 -0.95 4.11
CA SER A 120 19.99 0.32 4.14
C SER A 120 20.05 1.00 2.76
N ASP A 121 19.91 0.23 1.68
CA ASP A 121 19.80 0.73 0.32
C ASP A 121 18.34 0.96 -0.05
N HIS A 122 17.98 2.17 -0.52
CA HIS A 122 16.59 2.47 -0.95
C HIS A 122 16.11 1.56 -2.09
N MET A 123 17.02 0.98 -2.88
CA MET A 123 16.72 0.04 -3.97
C MET A 123 16.08 -1.27 -3.49
N TYR A 124 16.12 -1.57 -2.18
CA TYR A 124 15.52 -2.81 -1.63
C TYR A 124 14.04 -2.98 -1.98
N VAL A 125 13.32 -1.88 -2.19
CA VAL A 125 11.88 -1.87 -2.53
C VAL A 125 11.59 -2.54 -3.88
N TYR A 126 12.55 -2.55 -4.79
CA TYR A 126 12.43 -3.18 -6.11
C TYR A 126 12.68 -4.71 -6.07
N GLY A 127 13.27 -5.21 -4.98
CA GLY A 127 13.51 -6.63 -4.78
C GLY A 127 14.23 -7.28 -5.95
N SER A 128 13.61 -8.28 -6.62
CA SER A 128 14.19 -8.99 -7.77
C SER A 128 14.32 -8.14 -9.03
N ASP A 129 13.74 -6.95 -9.08
CA ASP A 129 13.83 -6.06 -10.25
C ASP A 129 14.99 -5.06 -10.17
N GLU A 130 15.58 -4.87 -9.00
CA GLU A 130 16.76 -4.00 -8.82
C GLU A 130 17.87 -4.23 -9.86
N PRO A 131 18.29 -5.48 -10.19
CA PRO A 131 19.31 -5.69 -11.22
C PRO A 131 18.92 -5.18 -12.60
N LYS A 132 17.64 -5.17 -12.95
CA LYS A 132 17.15 -4.66 -14.23
C LYS A 132 17.23 -3.13 -14.28
N ILE A 133 16.93 -2.45 -13.17
CA ILE A 133 17.08 -0.99 -13.06
C ILE A 133 18.57 -0.61 -13.16
N LEU A 134 19.44 -1.34 -12.48
CA LEU A 134 20.89 -1.13 -12.57
C LEU A 134 21.44 -1.38 -13.99
N GLU A 135 20.86 -2.31 -14.73
CA GLU A 135 21.22 -2.56 -16.12
C GLU A 135 20.83 -1.40 -17.05
N LEU A 136 19.68 -0.71 -16.78
CA LEU A 136 19.34 0.53 -17.49
C LEU A 136 20.42 1.61 -17.33
N ILE A 137 20.94 1.77 -16.10
CA ILE A 137 22.02 2.72 -15.82
C ILE A 137 23.31 2.34 -16.56
N LYS A 138 23.65 1.05 -16.68
CA LYS A 138 24.83 0.62 -17.44
C LYS A 138 24.69 0.91 -18.93
N GLN A 139 23.49 0.74 -19.50
CA GLN A 139 23.21 1.02 -20.91
C GLN A 139 23.14 2.51 -21.19
N GLN A 140 22.64 3.30 -20.27
CA GLN A 140 22.47 4.75 -20.36
C GLN A 140 22.91 5.40 -19.05
N PRO A 141 24.22 5.75 -18.89
CA PRO A 141 24.78 6.27 -17.64
C PRO A 141 24.09 7.53 -17.10
N GLU A 142 23.50 8.36 -17.95
CA GLU A 142 22.73 9.55 -17.57
C GLU A 142 21.49 9.21 -16.72
N LEU A 143 20.95 8.01 -16.86
CA LEU A 143 19.84 7.55 -16.02
C LEU A 143 20.27 7.33 -14.55
N GLY A 144 21.56 7.23 -14.28
CA GLY A 144 22.12 7.15 -12.92
C GLY A 144 22.15 8.49 -12.19
N GLU A 145 21.86 9.61 -12.86
CA GLU A 145 21.76 10.91 -12.20
C GLU A 145 20.60 10.94 -11.21
N LYS A 146 20.81 11.63 -10.09
CA LYS A 146 19.83 11.72 -9.01
C LYS A 146 18.74 12.74 -9.32
N LEU A 147 17.51 12.43 -8.95
CA LEU A 147 16.37 13.37 -9.00
C LEU A 147 16.54 14.56 -8.06
N SER A 148 17.21 14.34 -6.93
CA SER A 148 17.54 15.36 -5.93
C SER A 148 18.86 15.03 -5.27
N PRO A 149 19.71 16.02 -4.94
CA PRO A 149 20.98 15.76 -4.23
C PRO A 149 20.79 15.17 -2.83
N LYS A 150 19.62 15.36 -2.21
CA LYS A 150 19.31 14.88 -0.86
C LYS A 150 19.01 13.38 -0.79
N TYR A 151 18.54 12.78 -1.90
CA TYR A 151 18.02 11.42 -1.91
C TYR A 151 18.72 10.54 -2.94
N GLY A 152 18.63 9.23 -2.77
CA GLY A 152 19.28 8.25 -3.66
C GLY A 152 18.57 8.00 -4.98
N TYR A 153 17.29 8.41 -5.12
CA TYR A 153 16.45 8.13 -6.29
C TYR A 153 17.01 8.70 -7.59
N THR A 154 16.97 7.90 -8.65
CA THR A 154 17.57 8.19 -9.95
C THR A 154 16.55 8.29 -11.07
N TYR A 155 16.96 8.84 -12.23
CA TYR A 155 16.13 8.84 -13.43
C TYR A 155 15.82 7.43 -13.96
N ALA A 156 16.67 6.43 -13.68
CA ALA A 156 16.40 5.03 -14.03
C ALA A 156 15.13 4.51 -13.34
N GLU A 157 14.90 4.92 -12.10
CA GLU A 157 13.70 4.54 -11.34
C GLU A 157 12.45 5.21 -11.91
N VAL A 158 12.55 6.44 -12.43
CA VAL A 158 11.46 7.11 -13.16
C VAL A 158 11.12 6.34 -14.42
N LEU A 159 12.15 5.99 -15.21
CA LEU A 159 11.97 5.22 -16.44
C LEU A 159 11.35 3.84 -16.16
N TRP A 160 11.81 3.17 -15.11
CA TRP A 160 11.26 1.91 -14.63
C TRP A 160 9.78 2.05 -14.24
N ALA A 161 9.46 3.06 -13.44
CA ALA A 161 8.10 3.35 -13.00
C ALA A 161 7.12 3.54 -14.19
N VAL A 162 7.57 4.23 -15.25
CA VAL A 162 6.75 4.43 -16.46
C VAL A 162 6.60 3.14 -17.26
N ARG A 163 7.68 2.38 -17.47
CA ARG A 163 7.67 1.20 -18.35
C ARG A 163 7.06 -0.03 -17.69
N GLU A 164 7.34 -0.26 -16.41
CA GLU A 164 7.05 -1.52 -15.73
C GLU A 164 6.00 -1.39 -14.62
N GLU A 165 5.73 -0.17 -14.14
CA GLU A 165 4.86 0.07 -12.99
C GLU A 165 3.68 1.00 -13.29
N MET A 166 3.39 1.25 -14.57
CA MET A 166 2.22 2.01 -15.04
C MET A 166 2.13 3.45 -14.51
N ALA A 167 3.26 4.10 -14.20
CA ALA A 167 3.25 5.52 -13.85
C ALA A 167 2.91 6.35 -15.09
N MET A 168 1.85 7.15 -15.03
CA MET A 168 1.31 7.93 -16.15
C MET A 168 1.55 9.43 -15.98
N THR A 169 1.78 9.89 -14.76
CA THR A 169 1.95 11.29 -14.41
C THR A 169 3.18 11.50 -13.53
N VAL A 170 3.66 12.73 -13.43
CA VAL A 170 4.72 13.12 -12.49
C VAL A 170 4.29 12.81 -11.05
N GLU A 171 3.02 13.03 -10.73
CA GLU A 171 2.47 12.70 -9.40
C GLU A 171 2.53 11.20 -9.11
N ASP A 172 2.30 10.33 -10.11
CA ASP A 172 2.43 8.88 -9.90
C ASP A 172 3.83 8.50 -9.48
N VAL A 173 4.85 9.10 -10.10
CA VAL A 173 6.25 8.86 -9.72
C VAL A 173 6.53 9.43 -8.34
N LEU A 174 6.30 10.72 -8.11
CA LEU A 174 6.74 11.42 -6.91
C LEU A 174 5.97 11.00 -5.66
N SER A 175 4.67 10.68 -5.77
CA SER A 175 3.86 10.31 -4.61
C SER A 175 3.69 8.80 -4.42
N ARG A 176 3.67 8.01 -5.52
CA ARG A 176 3.30 6.59 -5.48
C ARG A 176 4.44 5.61 -5.73
N ARG A 177 5.59 6.08 -6.24
CA ARG A 177 6.79 5.24 -6.50
C ARG A 177 7.93 5.66 -5.59
N VAL A 178 8.59 6.77 -5.86
CA VAL A 178 9.73 7.24 -5.05
C VAL A 178 9.30 8.01 -3.78
N ARG A 179 8.06 8.45 -3.69
CA ARG A 179 7.46 9.12 -2.53
C ARG A 179 8.14 10.42 -2.08
N LEU A 180 8.91 11.05 -2.94
CA LEU A 180 9.58 12.33 -2.64
C LEU A 180 8.60 13.45 -2.27
N LEU A 181 7.38 13.43 -2.83
CA LEU A 181 6.33 14.41 -2.55
C LEU A 181 5.95 14.49 -1.05
N PHE A 182 6.28 13.48 -0.26
CA PHE A 182 5.95 13.43 1.18
C PHE A 182 7.14 13.74 2.09
N VAL A 183 8.33 13.88 1.56
CA VAL A 183 9.56 14.03 2.38
C VAL A 183 10.39 15.26 2.01
N ASP A 184 10.05 15.98 0.92
CA ASP A 184 10.76 17.19 0.49
C ASP A 184 9.81 18.30 0.05
#